data_6da7e808a1a33c605308ec1b1c71249f
#
_entry.id   6da7e808a1a33c605308ec1b1c71249f
#
_cell.length_a   1.000
_cell.length_b   1.000
_cell.length_c   1.000
_cell.angle_alpha   90.00
_cell.angle_beta   90.00
_cell.angle_gamma   90.00
#
_symmetry.space_group_name_H-M   'P 1'
#
loop_
_entity.id
_entity.type
_entity.pdbx_description
1 polymer ?
#
loop_
_entity_poly.entity_id
_entity_poly.type
_entity_poly.pdbx_seq_one_letter_code
_entity_poly.pdbx_strand_id
1 'polypeptide(L)'
;MKIDAKTQKIVNDWWREHGDKMHKPLWGAIRLSTANTREHNLRVCEICCTLLEYGIPFATEVRLNTGVRPYIVAPTHVLPIIEVLWSESKQDFLDKKSHKYSDSLKKRWILHDAKETYVEKMIF
;
A
#
# COMPACT_ATOMS: atom_id res chain seq x y z
N MET A 1 2.19 -9.41 -13.06
CA MET A 1 3.25 -9.85 -12.12
C MET A 1 3.17 -11.34 -11.93
N LYS A 2 4.29 -12.02 -12.09
CA LYS A 2 4.32 -13.47 -11.88
C LYS A 2 4.73 -13.76 -10.43
N ILE A 3 3.86 -14.48 -9.71
CA ILE A 3 4.04 -14.79 -8.29
C ILE A 3 4.15 -16.30 -8.15
N ASP A 4 5.18 -16.80 -7.45
CA ASP A 4 5.30 -18.23 -7.20
C ASP A 4 4.20 -18.75 -6.24
N ALA A 5 3.99 -20.07 -6.20
CA ALA A 5 2.91 -20.66 -5.44
C ALA A 5 3.00 -20.38 -3.93
N LYS A 6 4.21 -20.38 -3.37
CA LYS A 6 4.42 -20.11 -1.94
C LYS A 6 4.05 -18.68 -1.59
N THR A 7 4.52 -17.73 -2.38
CA THR A 7 4.23 -16.31 -2.21
C THR A 7 2.75 -16.03 -2.44
N GLN A 8 2.15 -16.67 -3.45
CA GLN A 8 0.71 -16.53 -3.74
C GLN A 8 -0.15 -16.96 -2.54
N LYS A 9 0.25 -18.02 -1.84
CA LYS A 9 -0.45 -18.45 -0.63
C LYS A 9 -0.40 -17.39 0.47
N ILE A 10 0.77 -16.79 0.70
CA ILE A 10 0.93 -15.71 1.69
C ILE A 10 0.02 -14.53 1.32
N VAL A 11 0.03 -14.12 0.07
CA VAL A 11 -0.80 -13.02 -0.43
C VAL A 11 -2.29 -13.33 -0.27
N ASN A 12 -2.71 -14.54 -0.63
CA ASN A 12 -4.11 -14.95 -0.51
C ASN A 12 -4.57 -15.00 0.96
N ASP A 13 -3.75 -15.51 1.86
CA ASP A 13 -4.04 -15.58 3.29
C ASP A 13 -4.16 -14.17 3.89
N TRP A 14 -3.25 -13.27 3.52
CA TRP A 14 -3.29 -11.88 3.95
C TRP A 14 -4.57 -11.19 3.48
N TRP A 15 -4.93 -11.37 2.21
CA TRP A 15 -6.13 -10.76 1.65
C TRP A 15 -7.41 -11.31 2.30
N ARG A 16 -7.44 -12.61 2.58
CA ARG A 16 -8.56 -13.23 3.29
C ARG A 16 -8.78 -12.60 4.67
N GLU A 17 -7.70 -12.26 5.37
CA GLU A 17 -7.77 -11.68 6.70
C GLU A 17 -8.13 -10.18 6.67
N HIS A 18 -7.58 -9.42 5.72
CA HIS A 18 -7.62 -7.95 5.75
C HIS A 18 -8.43 -7.31 4.64
N GLY A 19 -8.66 -7.99 3.55
CA GLY A 19 -9.30 -7.44 2.37
C GLY A 19 -10.83 -7.41 2.44
N ASP A 20 -11.43 -6.55 1.63
CA ASP A 20 -12.86 -6.57 1.38
C ASP A 20 -13.16 -7.76 0.46
N LYS A 21 -14.02 -8.67 0.91
CA LYS A 21 -14.37 -9.91 0.16
C LYS A 21 -15.05 -9.63 -1.17
N MET A 22 -15.68 -8.49 -1.33
CA MET A 22 -16.36 -8.07 -2.57
C MET A 22 -15.40 -7.45 -3.57
N HIS A 23 -14.14 -7.26 -3.19
CA HIS A 23 -13.13 -6.62 -4.01
C HIS A 23 -12.00 -7.61 -4.32
N LYS A 24 -11.59 -7.67 -5.59
CA LYS A 24 -10.46 -8.52 -6.01
C LYS A 24 -9.29 -7.62 -6.42
N PRO A 25 -8.18 -7.64 -5.69
CA PRO A 25 -7.02 -6.86 -6.07
C PRO A 25 -6.35 -7.42 -7.33
N LEU A 26 -5.77 -6.54 -8.12
CA LEU A 26 -4.92 -6.90 -9.25
C LEU A 26 -3.46 -6.76 -8.81
N TRP A 27 -2.86 -7.86 -8.39
CA TRP A 27 -1.48 -7.85 -7.93
C TRP A 27 -0.51 -7.47 -9.06
N GLY A 28 0.31 -6.46 -8.81
CA GLY A 28 1.26 -5.93 -9.79
C GLY A 28 0.70 -4.86 -10.70
N ALA A 29 -0.57 -4.49 -10.58
CA ALA A 29 -1.18 -3.43 -11.37
C ALA A 29 -1.12 -2.09 -10.63
N ILE A 30 -0.76 -1.04 -11.34
CA ILE A 30 -0.71 0.32 -10.82
C ILE A 30 -1.94 1.07 -11.30
N ARG A 31 -2.77 1.53 -10.36
CA ARG A 31 -3.94 2.36 -10.66
C ARG A 31 -3.69 3.77 -10.16
N LEU A 32 -3.96 4.74 -11.02
CA LEU A 32 -3.83 6.15 -10.71
C LEU A 32 -5.21 6.77 -10.52
N SER A 33 -5.31 7.72 -9.61
CA SER A 33 -6.55 8.43 -9.34
C SER A 33 -6.48 9.86 -9.87
N THR A 34 -7.55 10.31 -10.53
CA THR A 34 -7.70 11.70 -10.98
C THR A 34 -7.90 12.66 -9.79
N ALA A 35 -8.26 12.15 -8.62
CA ALA A 35 -8.39 12.94 -7.40
C ALA A 35 -7.03 13.32 -6.78
N ASN A 36 -5.95 12.64 -7.18
CA ASN A 36 -4.60 12.91 -6.68
C ASN A 36 -3.87 13.90 -7.58
N THR A 37 -2.89 14.62 -7.01
CA THR A 37 -2.00 15.47 -7.81
C THR A 37 -1.10 14.61 -8.68
N ARG A 38 -0.50 15.23 -9.70
CA ARG A 38 0.48 14.56 -10.56
C ARG A 38 1.66 14.04 -9.74
N GLU A 39 2.18 14.84 -8.83
CA GLU A 39 3.31 14.49 -7.98
C GLU A 39 3.00 13.27 -7.09
N HIS A 40 1.79 13.23 -6.56
CA HIS A 40 1.30 12.11 -5.77
C HIS A 40 1.27 10.82 -6.61
N ASN A 41 0.67 10.87 -7.79
CA ASN A 41 0.60 9.73 -8.70
C ASN A 41 1.98 9.26 -9.15
N LEU A 42 2.89 10.18 -9.47
CA LEU A 42 4.27 9.84 -9.85
C LEU A 42 5.00 9.12 -8.72
N ARG A 43 4.79 9.55 -7.46
CA ARG A 43 5.39 8.89 -6.31
C ARG A 43 4.83 7.49 -6.10
N VAL A 44 3.54 7.30 -6.25
CA VAL A 44 2.93 5.97 -6.19
C VAL A 44 3.55 5.05 -7.25
N CYS A 45 3.70 5.52 -8.49
CA CYS A 45 4.33 4.76 -9.56
C CYS A 45 5.78 4.38 -9.21
N GLU A 46 6.56 5.31 -8.69
CA GLU A 46 7.95 5.08 -8.31
C GLU A 46 8.07 4.00 -7.23
N ILE A 47 7.24 4.06 -6.20
CA ILE A 47 7.19 3.06 -5.14
C ILE A 47 6.82 1.69 -5.71
N CYS A 48 5.80 1.62 -6.55
CA CYS A 48 5.36 0.37 -7.17
C CYS A 48 6.43 -0.22 -8.08
N CYS A 49 7.13 0.60 -8.85
CA CYS A 49 8.25 0.15 -9.69
C CYS A 49 9.37 -0.44 -8.83
N THR A 50 9.68 0.19 -7.70
CA THR A 50 10.70 -0.32 -6.77
C THR A 50 10.27 -1.67 -6.18
N LEU A 51 9.03 -1.80 -5.74
CA LEU A 51 8.50 -3.07 -5.26
C LEU A 51 8.59 -4.16 -6.33
N LEU A 52 8.26 -3.82 -7.57
CA LEU A 52 8.31 -4.73 -8.70
C LEU A 52 9.75 -5.21 -8.96
N GLU A 53 10.72 -4.31 -8.91
CA GLU A 53 12.15 -4.64 -9.11
C GLU A 53 12.65 -5.64 -8.06
N TYR A 54 12.16 -5.55 -6.83
CA TYR A 54 12.52 -6.46 -5.75
C TYR A 54 11.60 -7.69 -5.65
N GLY A 55 10.71 -7.88 -6.61
CA GLY A 55 9.81 -9.03 -6.64
C GLY A 55 8.77 -9.06 -5.52
N ILE A 56 8.45 -7.91 -4.94
CA ILE A 56 7.48 -7.80 -3.84
C ILE A 56 6.08 -7.60 -4.42
N PRO A 57 5.13 -8.52 -4.21
CA PRO A 57 3.76 -8.36 -4.69
C PRO A 57 3.09 -7.15 -4.05
N PHE A 58 2.38 -6.37 -4.86
CA PHE A 58 1.65 -5.19 -4.42
C PHE A 58 0.34 -5.04 -5.18
N ALA A 59 -0.57 -4.27 -4.62
CA ALA A 59 -1.76 -3.78 -5.31
C ALA A 59 -2.03 -2.35 -4.87
N THR A 60 -2.67 -1.57 -5.75
CA THR A 60 -3.02 -0.17 -5.50
C THR A 60 -4.54 -0.01 -5.48
N GLU A 61 -5.02 1.04 -4.82
CA GLU A 61 -6.43 1.42 -4.78
C GLU A 61 -7.35 0.28 -4.33
N VAL A 62 -6.87 -0.56 -3.41
CA VAL A 62 -7.67 -1.67 -2.87
C VAL A 62 -8.44 -1.22 -1.64
N ARG A 63 -9.53 -1.92 -1.35
CA ARG A 63 -10.35 -1.66 -0.19
C ARG A 63 -10.16 -2.78 0.83
N LEU A 64 -9.87 -2.40 2.07
CA LEU A 64 -9.75 -3.34 3.18
C LEU A 64 -11.12 -3.59 3.83
N ASN A 65 -11.20 -4.61 4.69
CA ASN A 65 -12.45 -5.03 5.33
C ASN A 65 -13.02 -3.96 6.30
N THR A 66 -12.21 -3.02 6.74
CA THR A 66 -12.67 -1.87 7.55
C THR A 66 -13.19 -0.71 6.69
N GLY A 67 -13.15 -0.84 5.36
CA GLY A 67 -13.55 0.20 4.42
C GLY A 67 -12.44 1.17 4.05
N VAL A 68 -11.29 1.13 4.71
CA VAL A 68 -10.16 2.01 4.40
C VAL A 68 -9.53 1.60 3.06
N ARG A 69 -9.02 2.60 2.32
CA ARG A 69 -8.36 2.40 1.02
C ARG A 69 -6.94 2.93 1.07
N PRO A 70 -5.95 2.10 1.45
CA PRO A 70 -4.55 2.53 1.39
C PRO A 70 -4.11 2.72 -0.06
N TYR A 71 -3.10 3.56 -0.28
CA TYR A 71 -2.56 3.77 -1.62
C TYR A 71 -1.94 2.50 -2.18
N ILE A 72 -1.16 1.80 -1.36
CA ILE A 72 -0.46 0.58 -1.77
C ILE A 72 -0.54 -0.44 -0.65
N VAL A 73 -0.80 -1.69 -0.98
CA VAL A 73 -0.64 -2.82 -0.06
C VAL A 73 0.41 -3.78 -0.61
N ALA A 74 1.30 -4.24 0.26
CA ALA A 74 2.37 -5.18 -0.06
C ALA A 74 2.39 -6.30 0.99
N PRO A 75 1.57 -7.35 0.83
CA PRO A 75 1.29 -8.33 1.87
C PRO A 75 2.51 -9.10 2.40
N THR A 76 3.57 -9.25 1.61
CA THR A 76 4.77 -9.98 2.04
C THR A 76 5.79 -9.10 2.74
N HIS A 77 5.58 -7.78 2.75
CA HIS A 77 6.44 -6.85 3.47
C HIS A 77 6.06 -6.82 4.96
N VAL A 78 7.05 -6.61 5.85
CA VAL A 78 6.77 -6.50 7.30
C VAL A 78 5.85 -5.34 7.64
N LEU A 79 5.88 -4.27 6.83
CA LEU A 79 4.97 -3.15 6.91
C LEU A 79 4.11 -3.14 5.64
N PRO A 80 2.99 -3.89 5.63
CA PRO A 80 2.26 -4.15 4.39
C PRO A 80 1.44 -2.97 3.86
N ILE A 81 1.25 -1.92 4.65
CA ILE A 81 0.49 -0.74 4.26
C ILE A 81 1.46 0.39 3.91
N ILE A 82 1.31 0.97 2.72
CA ILE A 82 2.12 2.11 2.29
C ILE A 82 1.17 3.26 1.97
N GLU A 83 1.27 4.33 2.74
CA GLU A 83 0.51 5.57 2.53
C GLU A 83 1.44 6.63 1.96
N VAL A 84 0.95 7.33 0.93
CA VAL A 84 1.71 8.38 0.26
C VAL A 84 1.05 9.72 0.61
N LEU A 85 1.75 10.54 1.39
CA LEU A 85 1.24 11.81 1.91
C LEU A 85 1.81 12.96 1.07
N TRP A 86 0.95 13.89 0.65
CA TRP A 86 1.38 15.07 -0.10
C TRP A 86 1.17 16.35 0.71
N SER A 87 -0.07 16.71 0.96
CA SER A 87 -0.43 17.87 1.77
C SER A 87 -0.69 17.53 3.24
N GLU A 88 -0.93 16.26 3.52
CA GLU A 88 -1.19 15.76 4.86
C GLU A 88 0.13 15.41 5.54
N SER A 89 0.28 15.82 6.82
CA SER A 89 1.45 15.44 7.61
C SER A 89 1.28 14.02 8.16
N LYS A 90 2.40 13.42 8.59
CA LYS A 90 2.37 12.11 9.27
C LYS A 90 1.50 12.17 10.53
N GLN A 91 1.56 13.27 11.27
CA GLN A 91 0.74 13.45 12.46
C GLN A 91 -0.75 13.54 12.12
N ASP A 92 -1.12 14.23 11.05
CA ASP A 92 -2.50 14.31 10.57
C ASP A 92 -3.05 12.91 10.22
N PHE A 93 -2.24 12.09 9.56
CA PHE A 93 -2.62 10.71 9.27
C PHE A 93 -2.89 9.93 10.55
N LEU A 94 -1.97 10.02 11.52
CA LEU A 94 -2.12 9.32 12.80
C LEU A 94 -3.37 9.76 13.55
N ASP A 95 -3.69 11.06 13.54
CA ASP A 95 -4.83 11.61 14.26
C ASP A 95 -6.16 11.30 13.59
N LYS A 96 -6.22 11.32 12.25
CA LYS A 96 -7.49 11.28 11.51
C LYS A 96 -7.80 9.93 10.86
N LYS A 97 -6.79 9.16 10.46
CA LYS A 97 -6.97 7.96 9.63
C LYS A 97 -6.52 6.67 10.29
N SER A 98 -5.56 6.71 11.21
CA SER A 98 -4.98 5.50 11.77
C SER A 98 -6.01 4.60 12.47
N HIS A 99 -7.02 5.20 13.10
CA HIS A 99 -8.08 4.46 13.79
C HIS A 99 -9.00 3.65 12.86
N LYS A 100 -8.96 3.94 11.54
CA LYS A 100 -9.77 3.22 10.55
C LYS A 100 -9.17 1.87 10.18
N TYR A 101 -7.92 1.62 10.56
CA TYR A 101 -7.27 0.33 10.34
C TYR A 101 -7.61 -0.64 11.47
N SER A 102 -7.67 -1.94 11.15
CA SER A 102 -7.86 -2.98 12.15
C SER A 102 -6.69 -3.01 13.13
N ASP A 103 -6.92 -3.56 14.33
CA ASP A 103 -5.87 -3.65 15.37
C ASP A 103 -4.64 -4.42 14.89
N SER A 104 -4.83 -5.46 14.07
CA SER A 104 -3.73 -6.25 13.52
C SER A 104 -2.86 -5.49 12.51
N LEU A 105 -3.37 -4.39 11.93
CA LEU A 105 -2.63 -3.55 11.00
C LEU A 105 -2.15 -2.24 11.60
N LYS A 106 -2.59 -1.89 12.82
CA LYS A 106 -2.13 -0.66 13.47
C LYS A 106 -0.62 -0.66 13.61
N LYS A 107 0.00 0.47 13.29
CA LYS A 107 1.46 0.68 13.31
C LYS A 107 2.24 -0.18 12.29
N ARG A 108 1.54 -0.87 11.38
CA ARG A 108 2.18 -1.67 10.34
C ARG A 108 2.12 -0.97 8.98
N TRP A 109 2.32 0.31 8.96
CA TRP A 109 2.33 1.14 7.76
C TRP A 109 3.65 1.87 7.59
N ILE A 110 3.96 2.16 6.33
CA ILE A 110 4.99 3.10 5.94
C ILE A 110 4.27 4.39 5.57
N LEU A 111 4.62 5.50 6.23
CA LEU A 111 4.10 6.82 5.90
C LEU A 111 5.17 7.55 5.10
N HIS A 112 4.96 7.65 3.79
CA HIS A 112 5.89 8.30 2.88
C HIS A 112 5.39 9.71 2.53
N ASP A 113 6.19 10.74 2.85
CA ASP A 113 5.95 12.10 2.37
C ASP A 113 6.35 12.13 0.90
N ALA A 114 5.42 12.47 0.01
CA ALA A 114 5.66 12.52 -1.43
C ALA A 114 6.72 13.54 -1.85
N LYS A 115 7.11 14.44 -0.94
CA LYS A 115 8.22 15.38 -1.13
C LYS A 115 9.59 14.74 -0.91
N GLU A 116 9.65 13.60 -0.22
CA GLU A 116 10.88 12.85 -0.03
C GLU A 116 11.27 12.13 -1.32
N THR A 117 12.57 12.02 -1.59
CA THR A 117 13.06 11.43 -2.84
C THR A 117 13.64 10.02 -2.70
N TYR A 118 13.75 9.49 -1.48
CA TYR A 118 14.42 8.21 -1.22
C TYR A 118 13.44 7.07 -1.02
N VAL A 119 12.97 6.49 -2.14
CA VAL A 119 11.99 5.41 -2.10
C VAL A 119 12.60 4.10 -1.59
N GLU A 120 13.79 3.73 -2.03
CA GLU A 120 14.43 2.47 -1.62
C GLU A 120 14.67 2.41 -0.11
N LYS A 121 15.16 3.48 0.49
CA LYS A 121 15.38 3.54 1.94
C LYS A 121 14.10 3.37 2.73
N MET A 122 12.99 3.82 2.19
CA MET A 122 11.69 3.70 2.84
C MET A 122 11.24 2.24 2.87
N ILE A 123 11.48 1.48 1.80
CA ILE A 123 11.03 0.10 1.67
C ILE A 123 11.96 -0.86 2.43
N PHE A 124 13.22 -0.54 2.52
CA PHE A 124 14.26 -1.35 3.13
C PHE A 124 14.99 -0.58 4.22
#